data_25304586c0d83005fc4f375988e02897
#
_entry.id   25304586c0d83005fc4f375988e02897
#
_cell.length_a   1.000
_cell.length_b   1.000
_cell.length_c   1.000
_cell.angle_alpha   90.00
_cell.angle_beta   90.00
_cell.angle_gamma   90.00
#
_symmetry.space_group_name_H-M   'P 1'
#
loop_
_entity.id
_entity.type
_entity.pdbx_description
1 polymer ?
#
loop_
_entity_poly.entity_id
_entity_poly.type
_entity_poly.pdbx_seq_one_letter_code
_entity_poly.pdbx_strand_id
1 'polypeptide(L)'
;MKTHDMVARSSAWLVLSVLASGCGGSSDEEVPKQPQVVCASENDPFADKVVSFKPGQDAGFGQDGYPDIVLGPPVGFGSGMGSLDVLSLGNRGEIVLELDDIGVVDGPGVDLLVFENPFAGFLETGTVSVSEDGQTWHEFPCDAANRAGGFPGCAGVKPVYSSPDSGLSPTDPSVAGGDGFDLATLGVARARFVRIRDTGTNSYGFTSGGFDLDAIAVVNGSPLCEWR
;
A
#
# COMPACT_ATOMS: atom_id res chain seq x y z
N MET A 1 -9.85 65.67 33.53
CA MET A 1 -10.98 66.37 34.22
C MET A 1 -12.05 65.33 34.52
N LYS A 2 -12.34 65.21 35.87
CA LYS A 2 -13.37 64.37 36.54
C LYS A 2 -13.10 62.84 36.47
N THR A 3 -12.44 62.18 37.41
CA THR A 3 -12.75 61.79 38.82
C THR A 3 -14.22 61.47 39.09
N HIS A 4 -14.48 60.22 39.42
CA HIS A 4 -15.39 59.89 40.52
C HIS A 4 -15.07 58.49 41.07
N ASP A 5 -14.72 58.55 42.34
CA ASP A 5 -14.64 57.50 43.34
C ASP A 5 -15.99 56.86 43.66
N MET A 6 -15.92 55.75 44.28
CA MET A 6 -16.66 55.32 45.50
C MET A 6 -17.23 53.93 45.33
N VAL A 7 -17.24 53.02 46.20
CA VAL A 7 -17.05 52.82 47.67
C VAL A 7 -17.23 51.31 47.89
N ALA A 8 -16.42 50.77 48.75
CA ALA A 8 -16.52 49.41 49.29
C ALA A 8 -17.77 49.22 50.14
N ARG A 9 -18.39 48.04 50.07
CA ARG A 9 -19.24 47.54 51.17
C ARG A 9 -18.86 46.07 51.44
N SER A 10 -18.25 45.93 52.64
CA SER A 10 -18.06 44.65 53.33
C SER A 10 -19.40 44.14 53.86
N SER A 11 -19.67 42.87 53.59
CA SER A 11 -20.68 42.13 54.35
C SER A 11 -20.09 40.79 54.77
N ALA A 12 -19.77 40.68 56.01
CA ALA A 12 -19.37 39.46 56.66
C ALA A 12 -20.60 38.53 56.81
N TRP A 13 -20.48 37.30 56.38
CA TRP A 13 -21.40 36.22 56.72
C TRP A 13 -20.68 35.11 57.45
N LEU A 14 -21.21 34.72 58.55
CA LEU A 14 -20.76 33.69 59.48
C LEU A 14 -20.65 32.33 58.78
N VAL A 15 -19.53 31.68 59.03
CA VAL A 15 -19.32 30.29 58.65
C VAL A 15 -19.90 29.41 59.78
N LEU A 16 -20.85 28.59 59.41
CA LEU A 16 -21.35 27.52 60.27
C LEU A 16 -20.71 26.21 59.75
N SER A 17 -19.72 25.69 60.50
CA SER A 17 -19.06 24.45 60.21
C SER A 17 -19.97 23.27 60.60
N VAL A 18 -20.43 22.54 59.64
CA VAL A 18 -21.04 21.21 59.81
C VAL A 18 -20.00 20.16 59.41
N LEU A 19 -19.46 19.44 60.38
CA LEU A 19 -18.68 18.25 60.22
C LEU A 19 -19.63 17.10 59.85
N ALA A 20 -19.63 16.72 58.56
CA ALA A 20 -20.23 15.48 58.10
C ALA A 20 -19.08 14.48 57.79
N SER A 21 -18.92 13.50 58.66
CA SER A 21 -18.12 12.32 58.40
C SER A 21 -18.85 11.47 57.35
N GLY A 22 -18.42 11.54 56.09
CA GLY A 22 -18.90 10.69 55.01
C GLY A 22 -17.83 9.66 54.66
N CYS A 23 -18.13 8.39 54.86
CA CYS A 23 -17.35 7.26 54.36
C CYS A 23 -17.12 7.39 52.85
N GLY A 24 -15.86 7.44 52.43
CA GLY A 24 -15.50 7.37 51.02
C GLY A 24 -15.70 5.97 50.50
N GLY A 25 -16.76 5.76 49.70
CA GLY A 25 -16.85 4.68 48.75
C GLY A 25 -16.19 5.16 47.46
N SER A 26 -15.02 4.63 47.12
CA SER A 26 -14.48 4.77 45.78
C SER A 26 -15.35 3.94 44.84
N SER A 27 -16.26 4.60 44.15
CA SER A 27 -16.87 4.00 42.96
C SER A 27 -15.82 4.09 41.87
N ASP A 28 -15.14 2.98 41.62
CA ASP A 28 -14.40 2.76 40.36
C ASP A 28 -15.46 2.81 39.26
N GLU A 29 -15.62 3.95 38.60
CA GLU A 29 -16.34 4.01 37.33
C GLU A 29 -15.50 3.21 36.32
N GLU A 30 -15.93 1.97 36.05
CA GLU A 30 -15.43 1.22 34.90
C GLU A 30 -15.71 2.03 33.64
N VAL A 31 -14.65 2.61 33.06
CA VAL A 31 -14.71 3.21 31.74
C VAL A 31 -15.18 2.12 30.77
N PRO A 32 -16.28 2.32 30.03
CA PRO A 32 -16.81 1.33 29.12
C PRO A 32 -15.68 0.94 28.13
N LYS A 33 -15.25 -0.31 28.18
CA LYS A 33 -14.29 -0.86 27.25
C LYS A 33 -14.91 -0.75 25.85
N GLN A 34 -14.33 0.07 24.98
CA GLN A 34 -14.79 0.12 23.59
C GLN A 34 -14.75 -1.28 23.00
N PRO A 35 -15.75 -1.67 22.21
CA PRO A 35 -15.74 -2.98 21.56
C PRO A 35 -14.47 -3.09 20.70
N GLN A 36 -13.65 -4.09 20.98
CA GLN A 36 -12.49 -4.40 20.16
C GLN A 36 -12.99 -4.85 18.80
N VAL A 37 -12.49 -4.21 17.76
CA VAL A 37 -12.71 -4.67 16.38
C VAL A 37 -11.94 -5.98 16.23
N VAL A 38 -12.64 -7.06 15.95
CA VAL A 38 -12.03 -8.34 15.63
C VAL A 38 -11.91 -8.38 14.12
N CYS A 39 -10.69 -8.23 13.62
CA CYS A 39 -10.38 -8.40 12.21
C CYS A 39 -10.43 -9.88 11.83
N ALA A 40 -10.62 -10.17 10.54
CA ALA A 40 -10.50 -11.53 10.02
C ALA A 40 -9.11 -12.10 10.34
N SER A 41 -9.05 -13.40 10.59
CA SER A 41 -7.81 -14.05 11.04
C SER A 41 -6.85 -14.39 9.90
N GLU A 42 -7.27 -14.27 8.66
CA GLU A 42 -6.49 -14.59 7.47
C GLU A 42 -6.27 -13.28 6.70
N ASN A 43 -5.14 -12.64 6.98
CA ASN A 43 -4.68 -11.49 6.25
C ASN A 43 -3.44 -11.92 5.48
N ASP A 44 -3.48 -11.86 4.18
CA ASP A 44 -2.31 -12.06 3.36
C ASP A 44 -1.80 -10.73 2.77
N PRO A 45 -0.53 -10.62 2.40
CA PRO A 45 0.05 -9.36 1.96
C PRO A 45 -0.12 -9.09 0.46
N PHE A 46 -0.97 -9.83 -0.24
CA PHE A 46 -1.10 -9.77 -1.69
C PHE A 46 -2.39 -9.07 -2.13
N ALA A 47 -2.55 -8.89 -3.44
CA ALA A 47 -3.79 -8.37 -3.99
C ALA A 47 -4.92 -9.40 -3.88
N ASP A 48 -6.11 -8.94 -3.48
CA ASP A 48 -7.31 -9.78 -3.33
C ASP A 48 -8.20 -9.75 -4.57
N LYS A 49 -8.17 -8.62 -5.30
CA LYS A 49 -9.07 -8.42 -6.45
C LYS A 49 -8.42 -7.61 -7.56
N VAL A 50 -8.82 -7.91 -8.79
CA VAL A 50 -8.64 -7.00 -9.91
C VAL A 50 -9.91 -6.16 -10.06
N VAL A 51 -9.79 -4.86 -9.81
CA VAL A 51 -10.88 -3.87 -9.94
C VAL A 51 -11.14 -3.55 -11.41
N SER A 52 -10.07 -3.41 -12.18
CA SER A 52 -10.16 -3.19 -13.62
C SER A 52 -8.89 -3.63 -14.32
N PHE A 53 -9.05 -4.15 -15.54
CA PHE A 53 -7.97 -4.41 -16.46
C PHE A 53 -8.32 -3.83 -17.83
N LYS A 54 -7.44 -3.02 -18.37
CA LYS A 54 -7.52 -2.44 -19.71
C LYS A 54 -6.30 -2.90 -20.49
N PRO A 55 -6.42 -4.02 -21.21
CA PRO A 55 -5.29 -4.55 -21.98
C PRO A 55 -4.83 -3.56 -23.03
N GLY A 56 -3.52 -3.38 -23.12
CA GLY A 56 -2.89 -2.62 -24.18
C GLY A 56 -2.68 -3.46 -25.44
N GLN A 57 -1.91 -2.93 -26.40
CA GLN A 57 -1.57 -3.67 -27.59
C GLN A 57 -0.64 -4.86 -27.24
N ASP A 58 -0.90 -6.01 -27.83
CA ASP A 58 -0.14 -7.25 -27.66
C ASP A 58 -0.24 -7.87 -26.24
N ALA A 59 -1.30 -7.55 -25.49
CA ALA A 59 -1.63 -8.15 -24.19
C ALA A 59 -2.27 -9.52 -24.38
N GLY A 60 -1.50 -10.54 -24.63
CA GLY A 60 -2.05 -11.89 -24.90
C GLY A 60 -1.61 -12.97 -23.92
N PHE A 61 -0.45 -12.78 -23.27
CA PHE A 61 0.10 -13.78 -22.37
C PHE A 61 -0.56 -13.75 -20.99
N GLY A 62 -0.78 -14.92 -20.40
CA GLY A 62 -1.37 -15.04 -19.05
C GLY A 62 -2.88 -14.81 -18.96
N GLN A 63 -3.56 -14.45 -20.06
CA GLN A 63 -4.99 -14.13 -20.06
C GLN A 63 -5.87 -15.32 -19.64
N ASP A 64 -5.43 -16.56 -19.88
CA ASP A 64 -6.18 -17.77 -19.50
C ASP A 64 -6.20 -17.97 -17.96
N GLY A 65 -5.22 -17.41 -17.23
CA GLY A 65 -5.14 -17.43 -15.77
C GLY A 65 -5.77 -16.22 -15.08
N TYR A 66 -6.23 -15.24 -15.86
CA TYR A 66 -6.83 -14.02 -15.31
C TYR A 66 -8.19 -14.29 -14.62
N PRO A 67 -8.49 -13.67 -13.43
CA PRO A 67 -7.64 -12.71 -12.70
C PRO A 67 -6.63 -13.37 -11.74
N ASP A 68 -6.74 -14.65 -11.46
CA ASP A 68 -6.05 -15.34 -10.36
C ASP A 68 -4.52 -15.32 -10.51
N ILE A 69 -4.02 -15.23 -11.75
CA ILE A 69 -2.58 -15.22 -12.06
C ILE A 69 -1.82 -14.01 -11.48
N VAL A 70 -2.52 -12.94 -11.09
CA VAL A 70 -1.92 -11.73 -10.48
C VAL A 70 -2.32 -11.54 -9.00
N LEU A 71 -3.04 -12.54 -8.45
CA LEU A 71 -3.48 -12.56 -7.07
C LEU A 71 -2.66 -13.62 -6.31
N GLY A 72 -2.13 -13.25 -5.15
CA GLY A 72 -1.29 -14.14 -4.35
C GLY A 72 0.21 -13.88 -4.46
N PRO A 73 1.07 -14.82 -4.02
CA PRO A 73 2.51 -14.62 -3.94
C PRO A 73 3.18 -14.63 -5.32
N PRO A 74 4.31 -13.92 -5.49
CA PRO A 74 5.07 -13.92 -6.73
C PRO A 74 5.70 -15.29 -7.00
N VAL A 75 5.92 -15.58 -8.29
CA VAL A 75 6.59 -16.81 -8.78
C VAL A 75 7.87 -16.44 -9.55
N GLY A 76 8.90 -16.01 -8.82
CA GLY A 76 10.16 -15.56 -9.38
C GLY A 76 11.11 -16.68 -9.77
N PHE A 77 11.91 -16.43 -10.82
CA PHE A 77 13.01 -17.31 -11.28
C PHE A 77 14.39 -16.62 -11.25
N GLY A 78 14.47 -15.44 -10.61
CA GLY A 78 15.70 -14.67 -10.48
C GLY A 78 16.10 -13.94 -11.77
N SER A 79 17.40 -13.63 -11.90
CA SER A 79 17.88 -12.75 -12.99
C SER A 79 18.12 -13.46 -14.34
N GLY A 80 18.04 -14.77 -14.36
CA GLY A 80 18.44 -15.55 -15.54
C GLY A 80 17.30 -15.90 -16.51
N MET A 81 16.08 -15.91 -16.02
CA MET A 81 14.91 -16.31 -16.78
C MET A 81 13.68 -15.66 -16.15
N GLY A 82 12.74 -15.21 -16.99
CA GLY A 82 11.46 -14.72 -16.53
C GLY A 82 10.50 -15.84 -16.11
N SER A 83 9.54 -15.49 -15.28
CA SER A 83 8.41 -16.36 -14.91
C SER A 83 7.45 -16.52 -16.10
N LEU A 84 6.72 -17.63 -16.11
CA LEU A 84 5.55 -17.82 -16.97
C LEU A 84 4.23 -17.58 -16.22
N ASP A 85 4.32 -17.32 -14.92
CA ASP A 85 3.18 -17.03 -14.06
C ASP A 85 2.98 -15.50 -13.98
N VAL A 86 2.63 -14.90 -15.10
CA VAL A 86 2.50 -13.45 -15.25
C VAL A 86 1.35 -13.11 -16.20
N LEU A 87 0.78 -11.92 -16.01
CA LEU A 87 -0.21 -11.31 -16.90
C LEU A 87 0.45 -10.20 -17.72
N SER A 88 0.57 -10.38 -19.03
CA SER A 88 0.98 -9.29 -19.91
C SER A 88 -0.08 -8.19 -19.95
N LEU A 89 0.29 -6.99 -19.53
CA LEU A 89 -0.61 -5.83 -19.59
C LEU A 89 -0.78 -5.31 -21.01
N GLY A 90 0.16 -5.63 -21.90
CA GLY A 90 0.23 -5.06 -23.23
C GLY A 90 0.76 -3.63 -23.24
N ASN A 91 1.20 -3.19 -24.39
CA ASN A 91 1.78 -1.86 -24.58
C ASN A 91 0.76 -0.77 -24.19
N ARG A 92 1.06 0.01 -23.17
CA ARG A 92 0.19 1.01 -22.53
C ARG A 92 -1.06 0.42 -21.85
N GLY A 93 -1.02 -0.86 -21.48
CA GLY A 93 -2.07 -1.48 -20.67
C GLY A 93 -2.09 -0.95 -19.24
N GLU A 94 -3.22 -1.12 -18.58
CA GLU A 94 -3.46 -0.67 -17.20
C GLU A 94 -4.20 -1.74 -16.41
N ILE A 95 -3.74 -1.99 -15.19
CA ILE A 95 -4.46 -2.81 -14.22
C ILE A 95 -4.63 -2.04 -12.91
N VAL A 96 -5.77 -2.25 -12.24
CA VAL A 96 -6.04 -1.75 -10.89
C VAL A 96 -6.33 -2.93 -9.99
N LEU A 97 -5.54 -3.06 -8.95
CA LEU A 97 -5.65 -4.08 -7.91
C LEU A 97 -6.23 -3.47 -6.63
N GLU A 98 -6.95 -4.26 -5.87
CA GLU A 98 -7.51 -3.92 -4.56
C GLU A 98 -6.97 -4.87 -3.50
N LEU A 99 -6.69 -4.31 -2.33
CA LEU A 99 -6.38 -4.99 -1.09
C LEU A 99 -7.63 -4.96 -0.22
N ASP A 100 -8.12 -6.11 0.27
CA ASP A 100 -9.43 -6.23 0.92
C ASP A 100 -9.33 -6.53 2.41
N ASP A 101 -8.19 -7.04 2.84
CA ASP A 101 -7.92 -7.45 4.22
C ASP A 101 -6.81 -6.60 4.89
N ILE A 102 -5.68 -6.39 4.24
CA ILE A 102 -4.54 -5.60 4.71
C ILE A 102 -4.18 -4.52 3.69
N GLY A 103 -4.18 -3.26 4.10
CA GLY A 103 -3.76 -2.16 3.23
C GLY A 103 -2.32 -1.72 3.51
N VAL A 104 -1.70 -1.09 2.53
CA VAL A 104 -0.37 -0.49 2.65
C VAL A 104 -0.42 0.72 3.58
N VAL A 105 0.51 0.82 4.51
CA VAL A 105 0.72 2.00 5.37
C VAL A 105 2.13 2.52 5.24
N ASP A 106 2.30 3.84 5.41
CA ASP A 106 3.60 4.49 5.45
C ASP A 106 4.38 4.01 6.69
N GLY A 107 5.42 3.23 6.45
CA GLY A 107 6.32 2.67 7.44
C GLY A 107 7.78 3.03 7.15
N PRO A 108 8.73 2.44 7.85
CA PRO A 108 10.14 2.69 7.58
C PRO A 108 10.60 2.06 6.25
N GLY A 109 10.87 2.88 5.23
CA GLY A 109 11.44 2.44 3.96
C GLY A 109 10.39 1.93 2.97
N VAL A 110 10.65 0.81 2.30
CA VAL A 110 9.72 0.24 1.31
C VAL A 110 8.44 -0.25 1.96
N ASP A 111 7.29 0.17 1.44
CA ASP A 111 5.95 -0.22 1.93
C ASP A 111 5.23 -1.20 1.01
N LEU A 112 5.54 -1.14 -0.28
CA LEU A 112 4.93 -1.96 -1.32
C LEU A 112 6.01 -2.50 -2.24
N LEU A 113 5.91 -3.78 -2.61
CA LEU A 113 6.68 -4.40 -3.69
C LEU A 113 5.77 -4.67 -4.88
N VAL A 114 6.31 -4.43 -6.08
CA VAL A 114 5.69 -4.80 -7.35
C VAL A 114 6.62 -5.77 -8.06
N PHE A 115 6.10 -6.92 -8.44
CA PHE A 115 6.82 -7.99 -9.09
C PHE A 115 6.41 -8.05 -10.57
N GLU A 116 7.41 -8.05 -11.41
CA GLU A 116 7.31 -8.18 -12.85
C GLU A 116 8.18 -9.37 -13.26
N ASN A 117 8.41 -9.58 -14.51
CA ASN A 117 9.17 -10.69 -15.04
C ASN A 117 10.51 -10.26 -15.69
N PRO A 118 11.31 -9.34 -15.11
CA PRO A 118 12.48 -8.81 -15.77
C PRO A 118 13.63 -9.82 -15.79
N PHE A 119 14.26 -9.97 -16.93
CA PHE A 119 15.49 -10.73 -17.08
C PHE A 119 16.48 -10.03 -18.01
N ALA A 120 17.71 -10.54 -18.06
CA ALA A 120 18.80 -9.86 -18.76
C ALA A 120 18.48 -9.51 -20.22
N GLY A 121 18.39 -8.22 -20.51
CA GLY A 121 18.11 -7.68 -21.84
C GLY A 121 16.61 -7.42 -22.12
N PHE A 122 15.71 -7.84 -21.25
CA PHE A 122 14.27 -7.64 -21.37
C PHE A 122 13.76 -6.94 -20.09
N LEU A 123 13.56 -5.65 -20.18
CA LEU A 123 13.01 -4.81 -19.11
C LEU A 123 11.80 -4.07 -19.68
N GLU A 124 10.66 -4.26 -19.06
CA GLU A 124 9.40 -3.66 -19.45
C GLU A 124 8.88 -2.83 -18.29
N THR A 125 8.98 -1.51 -18.44
CA THR A 125 8.76 -0.61 -17.30
C THR A 125 7.30 -0.25 -17.13
N GLY A 126 6.86 -0.20 -15.86
CA GLY A 126 5.54 0.26 -15.46
C GLY A 126 5.60 1.48 -14.53
N THR A 127 4.62 2.39 -14.64
CA THR A 127 4.34 3.39 -13.61
C THR A 127 3.43 2.79 -12.56
N VAL A 128 3.69 3.10 -11.28
CA VAL A 128 2.89 2.65 -10.16
C VAL A 128 2.19 3.85 -9.53
N SER A 129 0.91 3.70 -9.23
CA SER A 129 0.13 4.69 -8.48
C SER A 129 -0.62 3.99 -7.36
N VAL A 130 -0.85 4.70 -6.27
CA VAL A 130 -1.61 4.20 -5.12
C VAL A 130 -2.79 5.11 -4.81
N SER A 131 -3.81 4.54 -4.17
CA SER A 131 -5.01 5.28 -3.76
C SER A 131 -5.61 4.64 -2.51
N GLU A 132 -6.20 5.47 -1.63
CA GLU A 132 -6.99 4.99 -0.49
C GLU A 132 -8.44 4.69 -0.91
N ASP A 133 -9.00 5.47 -1.83
CA ASP A 133 -10.43 5.48 -2.18
C ASP A 133 -10.75 4.95 -3.60
N GLY A 134 -9.72 4.59 -4.37
CA GLY A 134 -9.84 4.18 -5.77
C GLY A 134 -10.19 5.32 -6.75
N GLN A 135 -10.24 6.57 -6.28
CA GLN A 135 -10.60 7.76 -7.06
C GLN A 135 -9.46 8.77 -7.12
N THR A 136 -8.86 9.06 -5.96
CA THR A 136 -7.71 9.98 -5.84
C THR A 136 -6.42 9.17 -5.94
N TRP A 137 -5.66 9.40 -7.00
CA TRP A 137 -4.45 8.64 -7.31
C TRP A 137 -3.18 9.45 -7.10
N HIS A 138 -2.20 8.85 -6.44
CA HIS A 138 -0.86 9.37 -6.25
C HIS A 138 0.12 8.49 -7.02
N GLU A 139 0.79 9.05 -8.01
CA GLU A 139 1.71 8.31 -8.89
C GLU A 139 3.15 8.51 -8.43
N PHE A 140 3.88 7.40 -8.29
CA PHE A 140 5.30 7.43 -8.00
C PHE A 140 6.09 7.99 -9.19
N PRO A 141 7.13 8.79 -8.95
CA PRO A 141 8.01 9.24 -10.02
C PRO A 141 8.64 8.05 -10.74
N CYS A 142 8.55 8.01 -12.07
CA CYS A 142 9.15 6.99 -12.91
C CYS A 142 9.78 7.66 -14.14
N ASP A 143 11.09 7.53 -14.32
CA ASP A 143 11.80 8.05 -15.49
C ASP A 143 12.10 6.91 -16.48
N ALA A 144 11.05 6.48 -17.19
CA ALA A 144 11.11 5.40 -18.18
C ALA A 144 11.97 5.74 -19.42
N ALA A 145 12.33 7.01 -19.60
CA ALA A 145 13.24 7.42 -20.68
C ALA A 145 14.73 7.25 -20.30
N ASN A 146 15.03 7.15 -19.02
CA ASN A 146 16.39 7.10 -18.49
C ASN A 146 16.94 5.66 -18.41
N ARG A 147 17.09 5.02 -19.56
CA ARG A 147 17.67 3.66 -19.63
C ARG A 147 19.09 3.60 -19.05
N ALA A 148 19.89 4.63 -19.28
CA ALA A 148 21.26 4.67 -18.78
C ALA A 148 21.33 4.77 -17.24
N GLY A 149 20.31 5.37 -16.60
CA GLY A 149 20.15 5.44 -15.16
C GLY A 149 19.41 4.25 -14.55
N GLY A 150 19.04 3.22 -15.36
CA GLY A 150 18.32 2.04 -14.89
C GLY A 150 16.85 2.32 -14.59
N PHE A 151 16.20 3.23 -15.32
CA PHE A 151 14.78 3.56 -15.19
C PHE A 151 14.33 3.91 -13.75
N PRO A 152 14.94 4.93 -13.12
CA PRO A 152 14.73 5.20 -11.72
C PRO A 152 13.26 5.43 -11.38
N GLY A 153 12.80 4.74 -10.34
CA GLY A 153 11.44 4.83 -9.81
C GLY A 153 10.37 4.07 -10.59
N CYS A 154 10.72 3.38 -11.68
CA CYS A 154 9.79 2.53 -12.40
C CYS A 154 9.75 1.11 -11.80
N ALA A 155 8.62 0.42 -11.95
CA ALA A 155 8.53 -1.02 -11.78
C ALA A 155 9.05 -1.74 -13.04
N GLY A 156 9.34 -3.05 -12.95
CA GLY A 156 9.80 -3.90 -14.06
C GLY A 156 11.31 -3.81 -14.29
N VAL A 157 12.08 -3.55 -13.24
CA VAL A 157 13.53 -3.36 -13.34
C VAL A 157 14.30 -4.41 -12.57
N LYS A 158 13.85 -4.79 -11.39
CA LYS A 158 14.56 -5.73 -10.52
C LYS A 158 14.03 -7.15 -10.66
N PRO A 159 14.93 -8.15 -10.81
CA PRO A 159 14.54 -9.55 -10.86
C PRO A 159 13.73 -9.97 -9.64
N VAL A 160 12.85 -10.93 -9.82
CA VAL A 160 12.03 -11.53 -8.76
C VAL A 160 12.70 -12.82 -8.29
N TYR A 161 13.02 -12.88 -6.98
CA TYR A 161 13.69 -14.02 -6.35
C TYR A 161 12.74 -14.85 -5.50
N SER A 162 11.71 -14.21 -4.93
CA SER A 162 10.71 -14.90 -4.11
C SER A 162 9.78 -15.73 -4.99
N SER A 163 9.49 -16.93 -4.51
CA SER A 163 8.47 -17.83 -5.04
C SER A 163 7.99 -18.74 -3.90
N PRO A 164 6.86 -19.44 -4.01
CA PRO A 164 6.37 -20.35 -2.97
C PRO A 164 7.41 -21.39 -2.52
N ASP A 165 8.28 -21.84 -3.43
CA ASP A 165 9.29 -22.87 -3.17
C ASP A 165 10.67 -22.32 -2.84
N SER A 166 10.90 -21.01 -2.94
CA SER A 166 12.24 -20.40 -2.74
C SER A 166 12.67 -20.32 -1.28
N GLY A 167 11.71 -20.32 -0.36
CA GLY A 167 11.94 -20.05 1.07
C GLY A 167 12.29 -18.59 1.37
N LEU A 168 12.19 -17.68 0.38
CA LEU A 168 12.39 -16.25 0.53
C LEU A 168 11.04 -15.57 0.80
N SER A 169 11.00 -14.67 1.80
CA SER A 169 9.79 -13.90 2.09
C SER A 169 9.48 -12.92 0.97
N PRO A 170 8.29 -12.95 0.38
CA PRO A 170 7.87 -11.98 -0.64
C PRO A 170 7.65 -10.56 -0.08
N THR A 171 7.63 -10.40 1.23
CA THR A 171 7.47 -9.11 1.91
C THR A 171 8.78 -8.55 2.48
N ASP A 172 9.89 -9.23 2.27
CA ASP A 172 11.22 -8.74 2.67
C ASP A 172 11.92 -8.12 1.45
N PRO A 173 11.97 -6.78 1.34
CA PRO A 173 12.54 -6.10 0.19
C PRO A 173 14.05 -6.33 0.01
N SER A 174 14.72 -6.90 1.00
CA SER A 174 16.16 -7.22 0.92
C SER A 174 16.45 -8.52 0.17
N VAL A 175 15.47 -9.43 0.06
CA VAL A 175 15.65 -10.77 -0.53
C VAL A 175 14.60 -11.13 -1.58
N ALA A 176 13.41 -10.55 -1.53
CA ALA A 176 12.32 -10.91 -2.43
C ALA A 176 12.62 -10.59 -3.91
N GLY A 177 13.40 -9.55 -4.17
CA GLY A 177 13.47 -8.91 -5.48
C GLY A 177 12.25 -8.02 -5.71
N GLY A 178 11.94 -7.76 -6.99
CA GLY A 178 10.89 -6.81 -7.35
C GLY A 178 11.26 -5.35 -7.05
N ASP A 179 10.42 -4.43 -7.46
CA ASP A 179 10.64 -3.00 -7.31
C ASP A 179 9.87 -2.45 -6.10
N GLY A 180 10.58 -1.74 -5.22
CA GLY A 180 10.03 -1.23 -3.95
C GLY A 180 9.57 0.21 -4.05
N PHE A 181 8.45 0.50 -3.40
CA PHE A 181 7.79 1.80 -3.34
C PHE A 181 7.54 2.21 -1.90
N ASP A 182 7.90 3.45 -1.56
CA ASP A 182 7.82 4.04 -0.23
C ASP A 182 6.80 5.19 -0.27
N LEU A 183 5.69 5.05 0.48
CA LEU A 183 4.59 6.01 0.51
C LEU A 183 5.02 7.40 0.99
N ALA A 184 6.07 7.48 1.83
CA ALA A 184 6.64 8.75 2.26
C ALA A 184 7.10 9.62 1.06
N THR A 185 7.53 9.00 -0.04
CA THR A 185 7.89 9.69 -1.30
C THR A 185 6.74 10.53 -1.87
N LEU A 186 5.50 10.09 -1.62
CA LEU A 186 4.28 10.76 -2.08
C LEU A 186 3.61 11.59 -0.99
N GLY A 187 4.04 11.45 0.27
CA GLY A 187 3.35 12.03 1.43
C GLY A 187 1.97 11.40 1.67
N VAL A 188 1.80 10.14 1.31
CA VAL A 188 0.56 9.37 1.46
C VAL A 188 0.71 8.46 2.67
N ALA A 189 -0.23 8.54 3.62
CA ALA A 189 -0.14 7.76 4.85
C ALA A 189 -0.56 6.28 4.66
N ARG A 190 -1.44 6.01 3.70
CA ARG A 190 -1.98 4.66 3.45
C ARG A 190 -2.61 4.52 2.08
N ALA A 191 -2.67 3.29 1.58
CA ALA A 191 -3.30 2.96 0.30
C ALA A 191 -3.96 1.58 0.34
N ARG A 192 -5.08 1.47 -0.37
CA ARG A 192 -5.85 0.24 -0.53
C ARG A 192 -5.86 -0.25 -1.97
N PHE A 193 -5.64 0.65 -2.91
CA PHE A 193 -5.64 0.34 -4.34
C PHE A 193 -4.27 0.62 -4.94
N VAL A 194 -3.84 -0.27 -5.83
CA VAL A 194 -2.60 -0.15 -6.59
C VAL A 194 -2.94 -0.18 -8.07
N ARG A 195 -2.47 0.82 -8.81
CA ARG A 195 -2.62 0.88 -10.27
C ARG A 195 -1.24 0.79 -10.92
N ILE A 196 -1.12 -0.12 -11.87
CA ILE A 196 0.09 -0.30 -12.67
C ILE A 196 -0.26 -0.04 -14.13
N ARG A 197 0.57 0.77 -14.80
CA ARG A 197 0.44 1.07 -16.23
C ARG A 197 1.75 0.84 -16.93
N ASP A 198 1.71 0.10 -18.03
CA ASP A 198 2.84 -0.02 -18.92
C ASP A 198 3.23 1.35 -19.48
N THR A 199 4.54 1.66 -19.51
CA THR A 199 5.04 2.97 -19.95
C THR A 199 5.01 3.17 -21.47
N GLY A 200 4.86 2.09 -22.24
CA GLY A 200 4.91 2.12 -23.70
C GLY A 200 6.29 2.45 -24.24
N THR A 201 7.35 2.23 -23.46
CA THR A 201 8.73 2.57 -23.88
C THR A 201 9.51 1.40 -24.42
N ASN A 202 9.02 0.18 -24.24
CA ASN A 202 9.60 -1.01 -24.89
C ASN A 202 9.07 -1.18 -26.32
N SER A 203 9.76 -1.99 -27.10
CA SER A 203 9.38 -2.31 -28.48
C SER A 203 9.17 -3.81 -28.70
N TYR A 204 9.02 -4.55 -27.59
CA TYR A 204 8.71 -5.97 -27.64
C TYR A 204 7.25 -6.16 -28.12
N GLY A 205 7.04 -7.13 -28.98
CA GLY A 205 5.74 -7.38 -29.60
C GLY A 205 5.25 -8.80 -29.36
N PHE A 206 4.29 -9.21 -30.13
CA PHE A 206 3.57 -10.48 -30.06
C PHE A 206 2.57 -10.51 -28.89
N THR A 207 2.47 -11.64 -28.19
CA THR A 207 1.47 -11.85 -27.12
C THR A 207 1.95 -11.42 -25.74
N SER A 208 3.25 -11.07 -25.61
CA SER A 208 3.88 -10.65 -24.36
C SER A 208 4.44 -9.24 -24.52
N GLY A 209 3.59 -8.31 -24.95
CA GLY A 209 3.98 -6.92 -25.10
C GLY A 209 3.68 -6.13 -23.84
N GLY A 210 4.65 -5.27 -23.45
CA GLY A 210 4.50 -4.41 -22.27
C GLY A 210 4.77 -5.12 -20.96
N PHE A 211 4.47 -4.46 -19.87
CA PHE A 211 4.71 -4.92 -18.51
C PHE A 211 4.03 -6.26 -18.21
N ASP A 212 4.77 -7.23 -17.74
CA ASP A 212 4.31 -8.57 -17.40
C ASP A 212 4.16 -8.68 -15.87
N LEU A 213 2.94 -8.41 -15.36
CA LEU A 213 2.68 -8.41 -13.92
C LEU A 213 2.62 -9.84 -13.37
N ASP A 214 3.46 -10.11 -12.36
CA ASP A 214 3.42 -11.32 -11.52
C ASP A 214 2.50 -11.06 -10.30
N ALA A 215 2.91 -10.17 -9.40
CA ALA A 215 2.19 -9.90 -8.15
C ALA A 215 2.50 -8.51 -7.59
N ILE A 216 1.79 -8.14 -6.53
CA ILE A 216 2.19 -7.10 -5.58
C ILE A 216 2.26 -7.69 -4.18
N ALA A 217 3.10 -7.10 -3.30
CA ALA A 217 3.12 -7.47 -1.89
C ALA A 217 3.23 -6.25 -0.97
N VAL A 218 2.42 -6.26 0.09
CA VAL A 218 2.46 -5.27 1.18
C VAL A 218 3.63 -5.60 2.11
N VAL A 219 4.54 -4.66 2.28
CA VAL A 219 5.69 -4.76 3.20
C VAL A 219 5.33 -4.16 4.56
N ASN A 220 4.87 -2.91 4.56
CA ASN A 220 4.33 -2.27 5.75
C ASN A 220 2.81 -2.17 5.58
N GLY A 221 2.07 -2.87 6.40
CA GLY A 221 0.61 -2.96 6.29
C GLY A 221 -0.12 -2.92 7.60
N SER A 222 -1.41 -2.61 7.54
CA SER A 222 -2.33 -2.77 8.66
C SER A 222 -3.69 -3.29 8.18
N PRO A 223 -4.40 -4.05 9.03
CA PRO A 223 -5.72 -4.56 8.69
C PRO A 223 -6.69 -3.44 8.33
N LEU A 224 -7.40 -3.57 7.21
CA LEU A 224 -8.36 -2.55 6.75
C LEU A 224 -9.53 -2.34 7.73
N CYS A 225 -9.89 -3.33 8.50
CA CYS A 225 -10.89 -3.22 9.56
C CYS A 225 -10.50 -2.19 10.66
N GLU A 226 -9.22 -1.83 10.78
CA GLU A 226 -8.71 -0.80 11.69
C GLU A 226 -8.74 0.61 11.08
N TRP A 227 -8.99 0.73 9.78
CA TRP A 227 -9.04 2.00 9.06
C TRP A 227 -10.41 2.67 9.25
N ARG A 228 -10.57 3.48 10.31
CA ARG A 228 -11.80 4.20 10.64
C ARG A 228 -11.57 5.69 10.80
#